data_7fb18f635ab2e95c21abaa43e8ea25bf
#
_entry.id   7fb18f635ab2e95c21abaa43e8ea25bf
#
_cell.length_a   1.000
_cell.length_b   1.000
_cell.length_c   1.000
_cell.angle_alpha   90.00
_cell.angle_beta   90.00
_cell.angle_gamma   90.00
#
_symmetry.space_group_name_H-M   'P 1'
#
loop_
_entity.id
_entity.type
_entity.pdbx_description
1 polymer ?
#
loop_
_entity_poly.entity_id
_entity_poly.type
_entity_poly.pdbx_seq_one_letter_code
_entity_poly.pdbx_strand_id
1 'polypeptide(L)'
;MIAVIFEVWPAEGRAQEYFDIAASLREDLQRMDGFVSIERFESLTTPGKLLSLSFWRDEEAIRRWRNLERHRGAQARGRGGIFRDYRLRVAAVVRDYGLHARDEAPADSRQRHA
;
A
#
# COMPACT_ATOMS: atom_id res chain seq x y z
N MET A 1 4.68 -10.20 8.72
CA MET A 1 4.59 -9.01 7.86
C MET A 1 3.20 -8.92 7.25
N ILE A 2 2.68 -7.74 7.18
CA ILE A 2 1.32 -7.48 6.68
C ILE A 2 1.43 -6.61 5.42
N ALA A 3 0.66 -6.95 4.40
CA ALA A 3 0.53 -6.16 3.19
C ALA A 3 -0.80 -5.41 3.20
N VAL A 4 -0.78 -4.13 2.83
CA VAL A 4 -1.98 -3.35 2.57
C VAL A 4 -2.05 -3.10 1.06
N ILE A 5 -3.10 -3.62 0.46
CA ILE A 5 -3.37 -3.57 -0.97
C ILE A 5 -4.51 -2.58 -1.18
N PHE A 6 -4.18 -1.39 -1.64
CA PHE A 6 -5.16 -0.32 -1.83
C PHE A 6 -5.32 -0.05 -3.32
N GLU A 7 -6.40 -0.57 -3.88
CA GLU A 7 -6.78 -0.31 -5.27
C GLU A 7 -7.69 0.91 -5.28
N VAL A 8 -7.41 1.88 -6.14
CA VAL A 8 -8.13 3.14 -6.13
C VAL A 8 -8.39 3.65 -7.55
N TRP A 9 -9.59 4.17 -7.74
CA TRP A 9 -9.98 4.88 -8.95
C TRP A 9 -10.22 6.34 -8.56
N PRO A 10 -9.26 7.25 -8.82
CA PRO A 10 -9.49 8.66 -8.60
C PRO A 10 -10.68 9.15 -9.42
N ALA A 11 -11.42 10.11 -8.90
CA ALA A 11 -12.45 10.79 -9.68
C ALA A 11 -11.82 11.47 -10.88
N GLU A 12 -12.58 11.63 -11.95
CA GLU A 12 -12.09 12.24 -13.18
C GLU A 12 -11.46 13.61 -12.90
N GLY A 13 -10.22 13.79 -13.39
CA GLY A 13 -9.47 15.03 -13.22
C GLY A 13 -8.89 15.23 -11.81
N ARG A 14 -9.03 14.27 -10.90
CA ARG A 14 -8.60 14.46 -9.51
C ARG A 14 -7.43 13.56 -9.08
N ALA A 15 -6.79 12.86 -10.01
CA ALA A 15 -5.65 11.99 -9.69
C ALA A 15 -4.51 12.77 -9.04
N GLN A 16 -4.23 14.00 -9.51
CA GLN A 16 -3.16 14.83 -8.96
C GLN A 16 -3.42 15.17 -7.49
N GLU A 17 -4.66 15.44 -7.10
CA GLU A 17 -5.01 15.70 -5.69
C GLU A 17 -4.69 14.49 -4.83
N TYR A 18 -4.95 13.27 -5.33
CA TYR A 18 -4.59 12.05 -4.63
C TYR A 18 -3.06 11.96 -4.42
N PHE A 19 -2.28 12.21 -5.46
CA PHE A 19 -0.81 12.20 -5.35
C PHE A 19 -0.30 13.26 -4.39
N ASP A 20 -0.90 14.43 -4.38
CA ASP A 20 -0.51 15.52 -3.48
C ASP A 20 -0.77 15.17 -2.01
N ILE A 21 -1.91 14.55 -1.72
CA ILE A 21 -2.22 14.07 -0.37
C ILE A 21 -1.22 13.00 0.05
N ALA A 22 -0.93 12.04 -0.83
CA ALA A 22 0.03 10.99 -0.57
C ALA A 22 1.44 11.57 -0.29
N ALA A 23 1.86 12.55 -1.07
CA ALA A 23 3.15 13.21 -0.89
C ALA A 23 3.21 13.95 0.46
N SER A 24 2.12 14.58 0.87
CA SER A 24 2.06 15.33 2.14
C SER A 24 2.23 14.43 3.37
N LEU A 25 1.95 13.14 3.25
CA LEU A 25 2.03 12.17 4.34
C LEU A 25 3.33 11.37 4.34
N ARG A 26 4.18 11.55 3.34
CA ARG A 26 5.37 10.70 3.15
C ARG A 26 6.31 10.72 4.36
N GLU A 27 6.62 11.89 4.89
CA GLU A 27 7.53 11.99 6.02
C GLU A 27 6.98 11.32 7.27
N ASP A 28 5.70 11.54 7.56
CA ASP A 28 5.04 10.90 8.70
C ASP A 28 5.07 9.39 8.55
N LEU A 29 4.78 8.90 7.35
CA LEU A 29 4.77 7.47 7.05
C LEU A 29 6.13 6.84 7.28
N GLN A 30 7.20 7.47 6.80
CA GLN A 30 8.56 6.96 6.95
C GLN A 30 9.02 6.91 8.40
N ARG A 31 8.43 7.72 9.28
CA ARG A 31 8.75 7.75 10.70
C ARG A 31 7.94 6.76 11.54
N MET A 32 6.93 6.13 10.95
CA MET A 32 6.09 5.18 11.70
C MET A 32 6.85 3.92 12.05
N ASP A 33 6.87 3.57 13.32
CA ASP A 33 7.43 2.31 13.77
C ASP A 33 6.61 1.15 13.18
N GLY A 34 7.31 0.20 12.58
CA GLY A 34 6.68 -0.93 11.91
C GLY A 34 6.33 -0.72 10.44
N PHE A 35 6.52 0.49 9.91
CA PHE A 35 6.42 0.71 8.47
C PHE A 35 7.63 0.09 7.77
N VAL A 36 7.38 -0.65 6.68
CA VAL A 36 8.43 -1.29 5.89
C VAL A 36 8.64 -0.57 4.56
N SER A 37 7.60 -0.48 3.75
CA SER A 37 7.72 0.16 2.43
C SER A 37 6.36 0.50 1.86
N ILE A 38 6.36 1.41 0.88
CA ILE A 38 5.18 1.74 0.10
C ILE A 38 5.60 2.10 -1.32
N GLU A 39 4.81 1.63 -2.29
CA GLU A 39 5.02 1.96 -3.69
C GLU A 39 3.67 2.03 -4.39
N ARG A 40 3.59 2.87 -5.41
CA ARG A 40 2.36 3.04 -6.19
C ARG A 40 2.59 2.58 -7.61
N PHE A 41 1.55 1.98 -8.19
CA PHE A 41 1.59 1.37 -9.50
C PHE A 41 0.36 1.80 -10.29
N GLU A 42 0.49 1.84 -11.60
CA GLU A 42 -0.63 2.07 -12.50
C GLU A 42 -1.00 0.75 -13.17
N SER A 43 -2.31 0.47 -13.27
CA SER A 43 -2.78 -0.73 -13.95
C SER A 43 -2.54 -0.64 -15.45
N LEU A 44 -2.00 -1.69 -16.04
CA LEU A 44 -1.80 -1.77 -17.48
C LEU A 44 -3.07 -2.17 -18.24
N THR A 45 -4.03 -2.80 -17.53
CA THR A 45 -5.25 -3.32 -18.17
C THR A 45 -6.50 -2.54 -17.84
N THR A 46 -6.51 -1.81 -16.73
CA THR A 46 -7.66 -1.02 -16.31
C THR A 46 -7.30 0.45 -16.30
N PRO A 47 -7.71 1.23 -17.32
CA PRO A 47 -7.38 2.65 -17.37
C PRO A 47 -7.87 3.41 -16.13
N GLY A 48 -7.01 4.27 -15.61
CA GLY A 48 -7.34 5.12 -14.46
C GLY A 48 -7.30 4.42 -13.11
N LYS A 49 -6.95 3.14 -13.05
CA LYS A 49 -6.82 2.41 -11.80
C LYS A 49 -5.40 2.45 -11.29
N LEU A 50 -5.23 2.79 -10.02
CA LEU A 50 -3.95 2.84 -9.35
C LEU A 50 -3.91 1.83 -8.20
N LEU A 51 -2.72 1.37 -7.86
CA LEU A 51 -2.47 0.50 -6.72
C LEU A 51 -1.47 1.17 -5.80
N SER A 52 -1.81 1.26 -4.52
CA SER A 52 -0.84 1.57 -3.46
C SER A 52 -0.59 0.27 -2.70
N LEU A 53 0.64 -0.18 -2.70
CA LEU A 53 1.05 -1.41 -2.03
C LEU A 53 2.02 -1.04 -0.92
N SER A 54 1.64 -1.34 0.32
CA SER A 54 2.49 -1.06 1.49
C SER A 54 2.68 -2.31 2.33
N PHE A 55 3.84 -2.39 2.98
CA PHE A 55 4.19 -3.50 3.85
C PHE A 55 4.49 -2.98 5.25
N TRP A 56 4.08 -3.75 6.25
CA TRP A 56 4.10 -3.38 7.65
C TRP A 56 4.51 -4.57 8.51
N ARG A 57 5.17 -4.29 9.63
CA ARG A 57 5.57 -5.34 10.58
C ARG A 57 4.35 -6.09 11.11
N ASP A 58 3.28 -5.36 11.48
CA ASP A 58 2.08 -5.92 12.11
C ASP A 58 0.88 -4.99 11.93
N GLU A 59 -0.30 -5.48 12.32
CA GLU A 59 -1.54 -4.70 12.22
C GLU A 59 -1.60 -3.53 13.20
N GLU A 60 -0.88 -3.60 14.31
CA GLU A 60 -0.82 -2.50 15.26
C GLU A 60 -0.17 -1.26 14.64
N ALA A 61 0.88 -1.44 13.84
CA ALA A 61 1.51 -0.33 13.13
C ALA A 61 0.52 0.31 12.14
N ILE A 62 -0.26 -0.52 11.45
CA ILE A 62 -1.29 -0.04 10.51
C ILE A 62 -2.36 0.75 11.27
N ARG A 63 -2.77 0.28 12.44
CA ARG A 63 -3.76 0.96 13.27
C ARG A 63 -3.26 2.35 13.70
N ARG A 64 -2.00 2.43 14.13
CA ARG A 64 -1.39 3.71 14.50
C ARG A 64 -1.33 4.68 13.32
N TRP A 65 -0.98 4.16 12.15
CA TRP A 65 -0.96 4.97 10.93
C TRP A 65 -2.36 5.48 10.57
N ARG A 66 -3.35 4.61 10.61
CA ARG A 66 -4.74 4.98 10.31
C ARG A 66 -5.23 6.10 11.25
N ASN A 67 -4.86 6.04 12.52
CA ASN A 67 -5.22 7.06 13.48
C ASN A 67 -4.49 8.38 13.21
N LEU A 68 -3.24 8.33 12.79
CA LEU A 68 -2.50 9.52 12.41
C LEU A 68 -3.08 10.17 11.15
N GLU A 69 -3.42 9.39 10.13
CA GLU A 69 -4.08 9.89 8.94
C GLU A 69 -5.40 10.60 9.27
N ARG A 70 -6.17 10.01 10.18
CA ARG A 70 -7.44 10.59 10.63
C ARG A 70 -7.21 11.91 11.36
N HIS A 71 -6.22 11.95 12.24
CA HIS A 71 -5.85 13.16 12.96
C HIS A 71 -5.41 14.26 11.97
N ARG A 72 -4.67 13.92 10.92
CA ARG A 72 -4.24 14.87 9.89
C ARG A 72 -5.34 15.24 8.90
N GLY A 73 -6.52 14.62 8.97
CA GLY A 73 -7.63 14.92 8.09
C GLY A 73 -7.48 14.35 6.67
N ALA A 74 -6.47 13.51 6.42
CA ALA A 74 -6.22 12.96 5.09
C ALA A 74 -7.40 12.12 4.57
N GLN A 75 -7.99 11.30 5.45
CA GLN A 75 -9.15 10.47 5.07
C GLN A 75 -10.37 11.32 4.71
N ALA A 76 -10.59 12.42 5.44
CA ALA A 76 -11.69 13.32 5.14
C ALA A 76 -11.50 13.99 3.78
N ARG A 77 -10.27 14.39 3.44
CA ARG A 77 -9.95 14.94 2.12
C ARG A 77 -10.21 13.92 1.02
N GLY A 78 -9.77 12.66 1.24
CA GLY A 78 -10.01 11.58 0.28
C GLY A 78 -11.48 11.30 0.05
N ARG A 79 -12.31 11.33 1.12
CA ARG A 79 -13.76 11.14 1.02
C ARG A 79 -14.47 12.32 0.38
N GLY A 80 -13.82 13.46 0.23
CA GLY A 80 -14.38 14.66 -0.39
C GLY A 80 -14.54 14.58 -1.90
N GLY A 81 -14.70 13.38 -2.46
CA GLY A 81 -14.93 13.19 -3.89
C GLY A 81 -13.67 12.99 -4.72
N ILE A 82 -12.50 12.84 -4.09
CA ILE A 82 -11.25 12.55 -4.80
C ILE A 82 -11.28 11.13 -5.40
N PHE A 83 -11.94 10.19 -4.71
CA PHE A 83 -12.06 8.81 -5.18
C PHE A 83 -13.42 8.58 -5.82
N ARG A 84 -13.42 7.99 -7.01
CA ARG A 84 -14.62 7.43 -7.61
C ARG A 84 -14.97 6.10 -6.95
N ASP A 85 -13.95 5.30 -6.63
CA ASP A 85 -14.10 4.02 -5.96
C ASP A 85 -12.76 3.60 -5.37
N TYR A 86 -12.78 2.70 -4.41
CA TYR A 86 -11.57 2.06 -3.91
C TYR A 86 -11.89 0.71 -3.28
N ARG A 87 -10.87 -0.13 -3.18
CA ARG A 87 -10.93 -1.37 -2.41
C ARG A 87 -9.63 -1.56 -1.65
N LEU A 88 -9.75 -1.78 -0.36
CA LEU A 88 -8.61 -1.98 0.51
C LEU A 88 -8.64 -3.39 1.07
N ARG A 89 -7.51 -4.10 0.96
CA ARG A 89 -7.33 -5.41 1.56
C ARG A 89 -6.11 -5.39 2.45
N VAL A 90 -6.23 -6.01 3.62
CA VAL A 90 -5.12 -6.23 4.54
C VAL A 90 -4.86 -7.72 4.54
N ALA A 91 -3.63 -8.12 4.22
CA ALA A 91 -3.30 -9.52 4.03
C ALA A 91 -1.99 -9.87 4.74
N ALA A 92 -1.94 -11.04 5.35
CA ALA A 92 -0.71 -11.56 5.92
C ALA A 92 0.19 -12.09 4.80
N VAL A 93 1.47 -11.75 4.83
CA VAL A 93 2.44 -12.29 3.89
C VAL A 93 2.83 -13.68 4.37
N VAL A 94 2.45 -14.69 3.61
CA VAL A 94 2.72 -16.09 3.95
C VAL A 94 4.16 -16.47 3.64
N ARG A 95 4.68 -16.01 2.50
CA ARG A 95 6.07 -16.24 2.09
C ARG A 95 6.57 -15.00 1.36
N ASP A 96 7.84 -14.73 1.54
CA ASP A 96 8.52 -13.63 0.88
C ASP A 96 9.87 -14.15 0.38
N TYR A 97 10.02 -14.30 -0.93
CA TYR A 97 11.27 -14.78 -1.52
C TYR A 97 11.45 -14.17 -2.91
N GLY A 98 12.67 -14.17 -3.37
CA GLY A 98 13.04 -13.61 -4.66
C GLY A 98 13.97 -14.52 -5.43
N LEU A 99 14.55 -14.00 -6.49
CA LEU A 99 15.48 -14.75 -7.31
C LEU A 99 16.71 -15.21 -6.51
N HIS A 100 17.18 -14.38 -5.59
CA HIS A 100 18.38 -14.66 -4.79
C HIS A 100 18.07 -14.92 -3.32
N ALA A 101 17.06 -14.26 -2.75
CA ALA A 101 16.62 -14.48 -1.37
C ALA A 101 15.65 -15.67 -1.35
N ARG A 102 16.19 -16.86 -1.13
CA ARG A 102 15.47 -18.13 -1.34
C ARG A 102 15.04 -18.85 -0.06
N ASP A 103 15.26 -18.27 1.12
CA ASP A 103 15.03 -18.95 2.40
C ASP A 103 13.58 -19.40 2.57
N GLU A 104 12.62 -18.59 2.14
CA GLU A 104 11.20 -18.90 2.28
C GLU A 104 10.59 -19.55 1.03
N ALA A 105 11.41 -19.82 0.00
CA ALA A 105 10.92 -20.46 -1.20
C ALA A 105 10.43 -21.87 -0.89
N PRO A 106 9.30 -22.32 -1.50
CA PRO A 106 8.84 -23.70 -1.33
C PRO A 106 9.88 -24.70 -1.78
N ALA A 107 9.88 -25.90 -1.19
CA ALA A 107 10.88 -26.92 -1.46
C ALA A 107 10.95 -27.28 -2.95
N ASP A 108 9.81 -27.39 -3.62
CA ASP A 108 9.76 -27.69 -5.05
C ASP A 108 10.39 -26.56 -5.88
N SER A 109 10.15 -25.31 -5.50
CA SER A 109 10.75 -24.15 -6.16
C SER A 109 12.26 -24.09 -5.94
N ARG A 110 12.74 -24.40 -4.72
CA ARG A 110 14.17 -24.45 -4.42
C ARG A 110 14.88 -25.49 -5.28
N GLN A 111 14.29 -26.65 -5.47
CA GLN A 111 14.87 -27.73 -6.24
C GLN A 111 15.03 -27.34 -7.73
N ARG A 112 14.09 -26.55 -8.24
CA ARG A 112 14.14 -26.12 -9.65
C ARG A 112 15.16 -25.02 -9.93
N HIS A 113 15.44 -24.19 -8.93
CA HIS A 113 16.23 -22.97 -9.11
C HIS A 113 17.46 -22.92 -8.20
N ALA A 114 17.87 -24.07 -7.72
CA ALA A 114 19.07 -24.20 -6.91
C ALA A 114 20.34 -23.96 -7.71
#